data_453861966880be8734c1cb4a6dfdfba8
#
_entry.id   453861966880be8734c1cb4a6dfdfba8
#
_cell.length_a   1.000
_cell.length_b   1.000
_cell.length_c   1.000
_cell.angle_alpha   90.00
_cell.angle_beta   90.00
_cell.angle_gamma   90.00
#
_symmetry.space_group_name_H-M   'P 1'
#
loop_
_entity.id
_entity.type
_entity.pdbx_description
1 polymer ?
#
loop_
_entity_poly.entity_id
_entity_poly.type
_entity_poly.pdbx_seq_one_letter_code
_entity_poly.pdbx_strand_id
1 'polypeptide(L)'
;MKSLTFILTLAIGTVLALGTPAWSDKKKGEEGDIATLAKEAKITIEQAIKTAVEKVPGTVVEAELEKKHDKTIWEVEVLGADGKVTEVHIDAATGTVIDTEAKDKKDEKKKEGKKGK
;
A
#
# COMPACT_ATOMS: atom_id res chain seq x y z
N MET A 1 -51.91 -13.96 -14.04
CA MET A 1 -51.92 -12.76 -13.42
C MET A 1 -50.94 -12.58 -12.36
N LYS A 2 -51.02 -13.27 -11.48
CA LYS A 2 -50.16 -13.21 -10.41
C LYS A 2 -48.78 -13.47 -10.79
N SER A 3 -48.54 -14.27 -11.54
CA SER A 3 -47.23 -14.66 -11.86
C SER A 3 -46.29 -13.59 -12.16
N LEU A 4 -46.62 -12.84 -12.96
CA LEU A 4 -45.81 -11.81 -13.39
C LEU A 4 -45.04 -11.14 -12.34
N THR A 5 -45.65 -10.78 -11.48
CA THR A 5 -45.02 -10.04 -10.47
C THR A 5 -43.68 -10.52 -10.09
N PHE A 6 -43.58 -11.61 -9.79
CA PHE A 6 -42.39 -12.15 -9.35
C PHE A 6 -41.29 -11.88 -10.26
N ILE A 7 -41.48 -11.99 -11.30
CA ILE A 7 -40.52 -11.78 -12.25
C ILE A 7 -39.62 -10.70 -11.97
N LEU A 8 -40.13 -9.63 -11.99
CA LEU A 8 -39.36 -8.52 -11.83
C LEU A 8 -38.45 -8.63 -10.69
N THR A 9 -38.91 -9.03 -9.78
CA THR A 9 -38.16 -9.06 -8.64
C THR A 9 -36.83 -9.66 -8.79
N LEU A 10 -36.81 -10.69 -9.30
CA LEU A 10 -35.62 -11.38 -9.44
C LEU A 10 -34.68 -10.56 -10.17
N ALA A 11 -35.02 -10.12 -11.11
CA ALA A 11 -34.18 -9.40 -12.00
C ALA A 11 -33.39 -8.47 -11.15
N ILE A 12 -34.00 -7.84 -10.33
CA ILE A 12 -33.36 -6.92 -9.52
C ILE A 12 -32.28 -7.47 -8.73
N GLY A 13 -32.58 -8.42 -8.08
CA GLY A 13 -31.62 -8.97 -7.20
C GLY A 13 -30.33 -9.15 -7.93
N THR A 14 -30.43 -9.61 -9.01
CA THR A 14 -29.28 -9.92 -9.75
C THR A 14 -28.40 -8.77 -9.92
N VAL A 15 -28.92 -7.86 -10.42
CA VAL A 15 -28.21 -6.72 -10.66
C VAL A 15 -27.30 -6.33 -9.59
N LEU A 16 -27.77 -6.24 -8.50
CA LEU A 16 -26.99 -5.87 -7.42
C LEU A 16 -25.76 -6.64 -7.29
N ALA A 17 -25.89 -7.79 -7.28
CA ALA A 17 -24.78 -8.65 -7.10
C ALA A 17 -23.62 -8.30 -7.97
N LEU A 18 -23.88 -8.00 -9.07
CA LEU A 18 -22.89 -7.71 -9.97
C LEU A 18 -21.87 -6.69 -9.72
N GLY A 19 -22.23 -5.65 -9.72
CA GLY A 19 -21.33 -4.60 -9.60
C GLY A 19 -20.28 -4.64 -8.58
N THR A 20 -20.62 -4.79 -7.46
CA THR A 20 -19.71 -4.69 -6.37
C THR A 20 -18.49 -5.55 -6.31
N PRO A 21 -18.63 -6.75 -6.35
CA PRO A 21 -17.50 -7.63 -6.23
C PRO A 21 -16.32 -7.38 -7.14
N ALA A 22 -16.57 -6.96 -8.26
CA ALA A 22 -15.54 -6.73 -9.21
C ALA A 22 -14.42 -5.81 -8.75
N TRP A 23 -14.73 -4.84 -8.04
CA TRP A 23 -13.76 -3.93 -7.53
C TRP A 23 -12.73 -4.53 -6.68
N SER A 24 -13.14 -5.11 -5.66
CA SER A 24 -12.27 -5.71 -4.73
C SER A 24 -11.24 -6.60 -5.32
N ASP A 25 -11.61 -7.37 -6.20
CA ASP A 25 -10.69 -8.27 -6.78
C ASP A 25 -9.43 -7.68 -7.34
N LYS A 26 -9.54 -6.63 -7.97
CA LYS A 26 -8.44 -6.00 -8.53
C LYS A 26 -7.35 -5.66 -7.60
N LYS A 27 -7.66 -5.00 -6.59
CA LYS A 27 -6.71 -4.60 -5.65
C LYS A 27 -6.02 -5.71 -4.97
N LYS A 28 -6.71 -6.66 -4.61
CA LYS A 28 -6.16 -7.78 -3.96
C LYS A 28 -4.97 -8.38 -4.59
N GLY A 29 -5.01 -8.58 -5.80
CA GLY A 29 -3.96 -9.24 -6.48
C GLY A 29 -2.63 -8.57 -6.39
N GLU A 30 -2.59 -7.33 -6.41
CA GLU A 30 -1.38 -6.63 -6.39
C GLU A 30 -0.65 -6.40 -5.14
N GLU A 31 -1.32 -6.00 -4.19
CA GLU A 31 -0.68 -5.72 -2.97
C GLU A 31 -0.70 -6.79 -1.96
N GLY A 32 -1.15 -7.90 -2.32
CA GLY A 32 -1.26 -8.96 -1.40
C GLY A 32 -2.41 -8.50 -0.56
N ASP A 33 -2.82 -9.12 0.33
CA ASP A 33 -3.93 -8.77 1.14
C ASP A 33 -3.48 -7.89 2.29
N ILE A 34 -3.85 -6.68 2.26
CA ILE A 34 -3.47 -5.74 3.29
C ILE A 34 -3.89 -6.22 4.67
N ALA A 35 -5.01 -6.88 4.76
CA ALA A 35 -5.46 -7.39 6.03
C ALA A 35 -4.51 -8.46 6.56
N THR A 36 -3.99 -9.26 5.69
CA THR A 36 -3.08 -10.30 6.09
C THR A 36 -1.76 -9.68 6.53
N LEU A 37 -1.30 -8.70 5.79
CA LEU A 37 -0.05 -8.05 6.13
C LEU A 37 -0.20 -7.36 7.49
N ALA A 38 -1.34 -6.77 7.72
CA ALA A 38 -1.57 -6.08 8.98
C ALA A 38 -1.50 -7.04 10.16
N LYS A 39 -1.90 -8.27 9.95
CA LYS A 39 -1.85 -9.24 11.01
C LYS A 39 -0.42 -9.67 11.30
N GLU A 40 0.39 -9.65 10.30
CA GLU A 40 1.76 -10.06 10.46
C GLU A 40 2.60 -8.95 11.08
N ALA A 41 2.14 -7.73 10.96
CA ALA A 41 2.87 -6.61 11.49
C ALA A 41 2.72 -6.55 13.00
N LYS A 42 3.82 -6.59 13.70
CA LYS A 42 3.81 -6.53 15.14
C LYS A 42 4.14 -5.15 15.65
N ILE A 43 4.69 -4.31 14.81
CA ILE A 43 4.95 -2.94 15.24
C ILE A 43 3.99 -2.05 14.49
N THR A 44 3.70 -0.90 15.05
CA THR A 44 2.75 0.02 14.45
C THR A 44 3.45 0.92 13.46
N ILE A 45 2.68 1.62 12.68
CA ILE A 45 3.23 2.51 11.70
C ILE A 45 4.00 3.63 12.42
N GLU A 46 3.52 4.06 13.55
CA GLU A 46 4.20 5.09 14.32
C GLU A 46 5.57 4.63 14.76
N GLN A 47 5.67 3.39 15.17
CA GLN A 47 6.95 2.86 15.59
C GLN A 47 7.88 2.76 14.40
N ALA A 48 7.35 2.39 13.26
CA ALA A 48 8.14 2.28 12.06
C ALA A 48 8.69 3.65 11.65
N ILE A 49 7.83 4.65 11.71
CA ILE A 49 8.23 5.98 11.35
C ILE A 49 9.32 6.48 12.28
N LYS A 50 9.17 6.22 13.55
CA LYS A 50 10.16 6.65 14.50
C LYS A 50 11.50 5.99 14.21
N THR A 51 11.48 4.71 13.96
CA THR A 51 12.69 3.97 13.66
C THR A 51 13.35 4.51 12.39
N ALA A 52 12.55 4.80 11.39
CA ALA A 52 13.06 5.29 10.13
C ALA A 52 13.76 6.64 10.30
N VAL A 53 13.15 7.52 11.07
CA VAL A 53 13.72 8.84 11.27
C VAL A 53 15.00 8.79 12.10
N GLU A 54 15.08 7.82 12.97
CA GLU A 54 16.30 7.66 13.75
C GLU A 54 17.41 7.18 12.84
N LYS A 55 17.07 6.39 11.86
CA LYS A 55 18.06 5.85 10.96
C LYS A 55 18.44 6.89 9.91
N VAL A 56 17.44 7.56 9.38
CA VAL A 56 17.66 8.56 8.36
C VAL A 56 16.90 9.83 8.76
N PRO A 57 17.57 10.79 9.31
CA PRO A 57 16.91 12.01 9.76
C PRO A 57 16.29 12.77 8.61
N GLY A 58 15.11 13.27 8.81
CA GLY A 58 14.43 14.03 7.77
C GLY A 58 12.93 14.05 7.97
N THR A 59 12.21 14.32 6.91
CA THR A 59 10.77 14.40 6.96
C THR A 59 10.18 13.15 6.31
N VAL A 60 9.30 12.47 7.02
CA VAL A 60 8.68 11.28 6.47
C VAL A 60 7.61 11.72 5.50
N VAL A 61 7.68 11.22 4.29
CA VAL A 61 6.71 11.58 3.27
C VAL A 61 5.78 10.44 2.89
N GLU A 62 6.15 9.24 3.24
CA GLU A 62 5.29 8.10 2.93
C GLU A 62 5.66 6.92 3.81
N ALA A 63 4.69 6.10 4.16
CA ALA A 63 4.93 4.89 4.91
C ALA A 63 3.87 3.89 4.50
N GLU A 64 4.28 2.72 4.08
CA GLU A 64 3.31 1.71 3.73
C GLU A 64 3.76 0.30 4.08
N LEU A 65 2.80 -0.56 4.21
CA LEU A 65 3.03 -1.92 4.61
C LEU A 65 3.02 -2.77 3.36
N GLU A 66 4.04 -3.55 3.14
CA GLU A 66 4.06 -4.41 1.97
C GLU A 66 4.84 -5.70 2.17
N LYS A 67 4.82 -6.55 1.20
CA LYS A 67 5.50 -7.80 1.28
C LYS A 67 6.74 -7.73 0.40
N LYS A 68 7.85 -8.04 0.97
CA LYS A 68 9.08 -8.02 0.21
C LYS A 68 9.95 -9.19 0.63
N HIS A 69 10.39 -9.99 -0.33
CA HIS A 69 11.20 -11.17 -0.04
C HIS A 69 10.54 -12.05 1.03
N ASP A 70 9.26 -12.27 0.85
CA ASP A 70 8.49 -13.11 1.76
C ASP A 70 8.38 -12.58 3.18
N LYS A 71 8.70 -11.35 3.37
CA LYS A 71 8.57 -10.73 4.68
C LYS A 71 7.63 -9.56 4.60
N THR A 72 6.91 -9.33 5.67
CA THR A 72 6.06 -8.16 5.74
C THR A 72 6.92 -7.05 6.31
N ILE A 73 7.00 -5.96 5.59
CA ILE A 73 7.84 -4.84 6.01
C ILE A 73 7.07 -3.54 5.99
N TRP A 74 7.60 -2.57 6.71
CA TRP A 74 7.13 -1.20 6.63
C TRP A 74 8.16 -0.51 5.76
N GLU A 75 7.69 0.13 4.70
CA GLU A 75 8.59 0.88 3.85
C GLU A 75 8.31 2.34 4.15
N VAL A 76 9.28 3.05 4.63
CA VAL A 76 9.10 4.44 5.01
C VAL A 76 10.03 5.31 4.18
N GLU A 77 9.47 6.32 3.53
CA GLU A 77 10.27 7.22 2.72
C GLU A 77 10.55 8.48 3.51
N VAL A 78 11.79 8.84 3.59
CA VAL A 78 12.22 10.00 4.34
C VAL A 78 12.93 10.98 3.44
N LEU A 79 12.45 12.21 3.44
CA LEU A 79 13.07 13.27 2.64
C LEU A 79 14.13 13.95 3.50
N GLY A 80 15.35 13.89 3.07
CA GLY A 80 16.44 14.44 3.83
C GLY A 80 16.63 15.92 3.54
N ALA A 81 17.46 16.55 4.32
CA ALA A 81 17.75 17.97 4.16
C ALA A 81 18.39 18.26 2.81
N ASP A 82 19.03 17.29 2.23
CA ASP A 82 19.66 17.47 0.93
C ASP A 82 18.67 17.33 -0.22
N GLY A 83 17.42 17.14 0.07
CA GLY A 83 16.40 16.99 -0.95
C GLY A 83 16.31 15.61 -1.55
N LYS A 84 16.98 14.65 -0.98
CA LYS A 84 16.89 13.29 -1.49
C LYS A 84 15.99 12.45 -0.63
N VAL A 85 15.33 11.50 -1.26
CA VAL A 85 14.43 10.61 -0.55
C VAL A 85 15.12 9.26 -0.35
N THR A 86 15.05 8.76 0.84
CA THR A 86 15.61 7.46 1.17
C THR A 86 14.48 6.56 1.66
N GLU A 87 14.43 5.35 1.16
CA GLU A 87 13.45 4.40 1.63
C GLU A 87 14.10 3.58 2.72
N VAL A 88 13.41 3.43 3.82
CA VAL A 88 13.91 2.62 4.92
C VAL A 88 12.99 1.42 5.03
N HIS A 89 13.55 0.24 4.92
CA HIS A 89 12.76 -0.98 5.01
C HIS A 89 12.91 -1.56 6.40
N ILE A 90 11.79 -1.70 7.08
CA ILE A 90 11.78 -2.17 8.46
C ILE A 90 10.97 -3.44 8.58
N ASP A 91 11.53 -4.44 9.22
CA ASP A 91 10.84 -5.70 9.41
C ASP A 91 9.63 -5.42 10.29
N ALA A 92 8.45 -5.66 9.77
CA ALA A 92 7.23 -5.36 10.49
C ALA A 92 7.02 -6.26 11.72
N ALA A 93 7.67 -7.38 11.74
CA ALA A 93 7.52 -8.30 12.87
C ALA A 93 8.46 -7.96 14.02
N THR A 94 9.64 -7.46 13.71
CA THR A 94 10.61 -7.19 14.75
C THR A 94 10.93 -5.73 14.96
N GLY A 95 10.67 -4.91 13.98
CA GLY A 95 11.00 -3.50 14.09
C GLY A 95 12.45 -3.20 13.72
N THR A 96 13.14 -4.18 13.18
CA THR A 96 14.53 -4.01 12.82
C THR A 96 14.67 -3.41 11.43
N VAL A 97 15.60 -2.51 11.26
CA VAL A 97 15.86 -1.94 9.94
C VAL A 97 16.55 -3.00 9.11
N ILE A 98 15.99 -3.35 7.98
CA ILE A 98 16.56 -4.34 7.11
C ILE A 98 17.60 -3.70 6.22
N ASP A 99 17.22 -2.62 5.55
CA ASP A 99 18.17 -1.89 4.73
C ASP A 99 17.57 -0.53 4.36
N THR A 100 18.34 0.26 3.64
CA THR A 100 17.87 1.55 3.19
C THR A 100 18.28 1.69 1.73
N GLU A 101 17.46 2.38 0.95
CA GLU A 101 17.76 2.60 -0.44
C GLU A 101 17.50 4.03 -0.81
N ALA A 102 18.41 4.60 -1.54
CA ALA A 102 18.23 5.98 -1.98
C ALA A 102 17.31 5.95 -3.19
N LYS A 103 16.30 6.76 -3.16
CA LYS A 103 15.38 6.80 -4.28
C LYS A 103 15.97 7.68 -5.34
N ASP A 104 16.10 7.14 -6.49
CA ASP A 104 16.70 7.86 -7.56
C ASP A 104 15.78 8.92 -8.13
N LYS A 105 16.29 10.09 -8.28
CA LYS A 105 15.49 11.13 -8.85
C LYS A 105 14.98 10.77 -10.21
N LYS A 106 15.61 9.84 -10.82
CA LYS A 106 15.19 9.41 -12.12
C LYS A 106 13.77 8.93 -12.16
N ASP A 107 13.42 8.20 -11.20
CA ASP A 107 12.09 7.65 -11.17
C ASP A 107 11.04 8.72 -11.10
N GLU A 108 11.30 9.71 -10.33
CA GLU A 108 10.37 10.78 -10.22
C GLU A 108 10.26 11.55 -11.49
N LYS A 109 11.37 11.78 -12.11
CA LYS A 109 11.39 12.48 -13.34
C LYS A 109 10.62 11.75 -14.41
N LYS A 110 10.69 10.49 -14.40
CA LYS A 110 9.97 9.70 -15.34
C LYS A 110 8.52 9.97 -15.28
N LYS A 111 8.00 9.98 -14.12
CA LYS A 111 6.60 10.19 -13.95
C LYS A 111 6.20 11.55 -14.41
N GLU A 112 6.96 12.51 -14.05
CA GLU A 112 6.68 13.85 -14.47
C GLU A 112 6.90 14.07 -15.92
N GLY A 113 7.93 13.47 -16.43
CA GLY A 113 8.23 13.59 -17.80
C GLY A 113 7.08 13.26 -18.69
N LYS A 114 6.37 12.27 -18.35
CA LYS A 114 5.23 11.87 -19.10
C LYS A 114 4.21 12.93 -19.20
N LYS A 115 4.01 13.62 -18.18
CA LYS A 115 3.06 14.65 -18.15
C LYS A 115 3.56 15.87 -18.84
N GLY A 116 4.75 16.20 -18.55
CA GLY A 116 5.33 17.37 -19.04
C GLY A 116 5.40 17.42 -20.53
N LYS A 117 5.53 16.35 -21.15
CA LYS A 117 5.58 16.34 -22.55
C LYS A 117 4.25 16.26 -23.14
#